data_9df43dce2303a3ae3fcb18a4f1d1c2fd
#
_entry.id   9df43dce2303a3ae3fcb18a4f1d1c2fd
#
_cell.length_a   1.000
_cell.length_b   1.000
_cell.length_c   1.000
_cell.angle_alpha   90.00
_cell.angle_beta   90.00
_cell.angle_gamma   90.00
#
_symmetry.space_group_name_H-M   'P 1'
#
loop_
_entity.id
_entity.type
_entity.pdbx_description
1 polymer ?
#
loop_
_entity_poly.entity_id
_entity_poly.type
_entity_poly.pdbx_seq_one_letter_code
_entity_poly.pdbx_strand_id
1 'polypeptide(L)'
;MLFLQYPPCSTCQKAKKWLDDHGIEYTARHIKEDNPTADELREWVARSGLPLKRFFNTSGLVYKNLGLKDKLPTMTEDEQLALLASDGMLVKRPLLVGDDFVLPGFKSAEWENALL
;
A
#
# COMPACT_ATOMS: atom_id res chain seq x y z
N MET A 1 -4.89 10.68 -9.16
CA MET A 1 -4.25 10.08 -7.97
C MET A 1 -5.17 9.03 -7.38
N LEU A 2 -4.62 7.88 -7.02
CA LEU A 2 -5.37 6.74 -6.53
C LEU A 2 -5.07 6.51 -5.05
N PHE A 3 -6.12 6.39 -4.24
CA PHE A 3 -6.02 6.15 -2.80
C PHE A 3 -6.63 4.79 -2.46
N LEU A 4 -5.76 3.79 -2.28
CA LEU A 4 -6.18 2.45 -1.89
C LEU A 4 -6.25 2.39 -0.37
N GLN A 5 -7.41 2.02 0.16
CA GLN A 5 -7.68 2.05 1.59
C GLN A 5 -8.61 0.91 2.01
N TYR A 6 -8.57 0.60 3.30
CA TYR A 6 -9.50 -0.31 3.95
C TYR A 6 -10.35 0.53 4.91
N PRO A 7 -11.66 0.72 4.65
CA PRO A 7 -12.47 1.67 5.43
C PRO A 7 -12.44 1.50 6.95
N PRO A 8 -12.43 0.27 7.52
CA PRO A 8 -12.34 0.11 8.98
C PRO A 8 -10.97 0.42 9.58
N CYS A 9 -9.93 0.60 8.76
CA CYS A 9 -8.56 0.84 9.23
C CYS A 9 -8.42 2.28 9.76
N SER A 10 -7.98 2.43 11.02
CA SER A 10 -7.83 3.76 11.63
C SER A 10 -6.79 4.62 10.94
N THR A 11 -5.68 4.03 10.50
CA THR A 11 -4.64 4.75 9.75
C THR A 11 -5.17 5.24 8.41
N CYS A 12 -5.98 4.42 7.72
CA CYS A 12 -6.63 4.83 6.47
C CYS A 12 -7.60 5.99 6.68
N GLN A 13 -8.35 5.97 7.77
CA GLN A 13 -9.28 7.06 8.12
C GLN A 13 -8.53 8.37 8.37
N LYS A 14 -7.41 8.32 9.08
CA LYS A 14 -6.56 9.48 9.32
C LYS A 14 -5.98 10.04 8.02
N ALA A 15 -5.53 9.18 7.14
CA ALA A 15 -4.99 9.57 5.84
C ALA A 15 -6.06 10.22 4.97
N LYS A 16 -7.26 9.64 4.93
CA LYS A 16 -8.40 10.21 4.20
C LYS A 16 -8.74 11.62 4.70
N LYS A 17 -8.81 11.76 6.02
CA LYS A 17 -9.08 13.08 6.63
C LYS A 17 -8.01 14.10 6.25
N TRP A 18 -6.75 13.69 6.25
CA TRP A 18 -5.63 14.56 5.87
C TRP A 18 -5.78 15.04 4.41
N LEU A 19 -6.11 14.12 3.49
CA LEU A 19 -6.35 14.47 2.09
C LEU A 19 -7.52 15.45 1.93
N ASP A 20 -8.62 15.18 2.60
CA ASP A 20 -9.82 16.01 2.54
C ASP A 20 -9.56 17.39 3.15
N ASP A 21 -8.86 17.47 4.27
CA ASP A 21 -8.52 18.73 4.94
C ASP A 21 -7.60 19.62 4.08
N HIS A 22 -6.77 19.02 3.24
CA HIS A 22 -5.87 19.74 2.33
C HIS A 22 -6.48 20.00 0.95
N GLY A 23 -7.75 19.61 0.73
CA GLY A 23 -8.43 19.83 -0.53
C GLY A 23 -7.83 19.04 -1.70
N ILE A 24 -7.22 17.91 -1.43
CA ILE A 24 -6.56 17.09 -2.46
C ILE A 24 -7.57 16.12 -3.06
N GLU A 25 -7.70 16.15 -4.39
CA GLU A 25 -8.58 15.25 -5.12
C GLU A 25 -7.92 13.88 -5.33
N TYR A 26 -8.71 12.81 -5.16
CA TYR A 26 -8.25 11.45 -5.36
C TYR A 26 -9.42 10.54 -5.72
N THR A 27 -9.10 9.40 -6.31
CA THR A 27 -10.06 8.31 -6.54
C THR A 27 -9.83 7.26 -5.46
N ALA A 28 -10.86 6.96 -4.67
CA ALA A 28 -10.79 5.93 -3.64
C ALA A 28 -10.99 4.54 -4.25
N ARG A 29 -10.18 3.57 -3.78
CA ARG A 29 -10.27 2.16 -4.19
C ARG A 29 -10.20 1.29 -2.96
N HIS A 30 -11.09 0.31 -2.83
CA HIS A 30 -11.12 -0.61 -1.69
C HIS A 30 -10.02 -1.66 -1.85
N ILE A 31 -9.03 -1.63 -0.96
CA ILE A 31 -7.84 -2.47 -1.11
C ILE A 31 -8.12 -3.97 -0.99
N LYS A 32 -9.17 -4.36 -0.27
CA LYS A 32 -9.56 -5.76 -0.09
C LYS A 32 -10.49 -6.25 -1.20
N GLU A 33 -11.55 -5.50 -1.50
CA GLU A 33 -12.57 -5.91 -2.48
C GLU A 33 -12.12 -5.70 -3.92
N ASP A 34 -11.26 -4.71 -4.15
CA ASP A 34 -10.70 -4.38 -5.44
C ASP A 34 -9.17 -4.33 -5.31
N ASN A 35 -8.60 -5.47 -4.93
CA ASN A 35 -7.19 -5.57 -4.58
C ASN A 35 -6.28 -5.33 -5.79
N PRO A 36 -5.06 -4.81 -5.54
CA PRO A 36 -4.09 -4.57 -6.61
C PRO A 36 -3.69 -5.86 -7.33
N THR A 37 -3.47 -5.75 -8.64
CA THR A 37 -2.90 -6.84 -9.42
C THR A 37 -1.38 -6.90 -9.27
N ALA A 38 -0.78 -8.02 -9.63
CA ALA A 38 0.67 -8.17 -9.60
C ALA A 38 1.36 -7.16 -10.54
N ASP A 39 0.78 -6.90 -11.71
CA ASP A 39 1.32 -5.93 -12.67
C ASP A 39 1.27 -4.51 -12.13
N GLU A 40 0.15 -4.12 -11.51
CA GLU A 40 0.03 -2.82 -10.84
C GLU A 40 1.08 -2.67 -9.73
N LEU A 41 1.21 -3.67 -8.87
CA LEU A 41 2.17 -3.64 -7.77
C LEU A 41 3.60 -3.55 -8.27
N ARG A 42 3.95 -4.28 -9.33
CA ARG A 42 5.30 -4.22 -9.92
C ARG A 42 5.63 -2.80 -10.38
N GLU A 43 4.70 -2.16 -11.07
CA GLU A 43 4.87 -0.79 -11.53
C GLU A 43 4.97 0.20 -10.37
N TRP A 44 4.10 0.06 -9.37
CA TRP A 44 4.08 0.97 -8.22
C TRP A 44 5.34 0.85 -7.35
N VAL A 45 5.82 -0.37 -7.14
CA VAL A 45 7.08 -0.60 -6.40
C VAL A 45 8.24 0.07 -7.14
N ALA A 46 8.33 -0.10 -8.46
CA ALA A 46 9.37 0.53 -9.26
C ALA A 46 9.27 2.06 -9.19
N ARG A 47 8.07 2.61 -9.30
CA ARG A 47 7.83 4.06 -9.23
C ARG A 47 8.18 4.64 -7.86
N SER A 48 7.96 3.88 -6.80
CA SER A 48 8.22 4.32 -5.43
C SER A 48 9.71 4.48 -5.11
N GLY A 49 10.56 3.71 -5.76
CA GLY A 49 11.98 3.62 -5.41
C GLY A 49 12.24 2.93 -4.06
N LEU A 50 11.23 2.30 -3.47
CA LEU A 50 11.31 1.66 -2.15
C LEU A 50 11.46 0.14 -2.29
N PRO A 51 12.01 -0.53 -1.25
CA PRO A 51 12.05 -2.00 -1.23
C PRO A 51 10.63 -2.59 -1.25
N LEU A 52 10.47 -3.72 -1.92
CA LEU A 52 9.20 -4.44 -2.01
C LEU A 52 8.61 -4.76 -0.63
N LYS A 53 9.44 -5.02 0.36
CA LYS A 53 9.02 -5.30 1.73
C LYS A 53 8.16 -4.18 2.33
N ARG A 54 8.38 -2.94 1.92
CA ARG A 54 7.62 -1.78 2.39
C ARG A 54 6.14 -1.83 1.98
N PHE A 55 5.80 -2.66 1.00
CA PHE A 55 4.44 -2.83 0.51
C PHE A 55 3.67 -3.94 1.22
N PHE A 56 4.30 -4.65 2.15
CA PHE A 56 3.62 -5.66 2.97
C PHE A 56 3.10 -5.06 4.26
N ASN A 57 1.88 -5.47 4.65
CA ASN A 57 1.30 -5.13 5.94
C ASN A 57 1.85 -6.07 7.01
N THR A 58 3.04 -5.78 7.53
CA THR A 58 3.79 -6.65 8.43
C THR A 58 3.15 -6.81 9.81
N SER A 59 2.26 -5.89 10.20
CA SER A 59 1.54 -5.95 11.47
C SER A 59 0.18 -6.65 11.34
N GLY A 60 -0.22 -7.07 10.14
CA GLY A 60 -1.52 -7.70 9.89
C GLY A 60 -1.54 -9.18 10.27
N LEU A 61 -2.75 -9.68 10.56
CA LEU A 61 -2.96 -11.08 10.93
C LEU A 61 -2.61 -12.04 9.81
N VAL A 62 -2.96 -11.71 8.56
CA VAL A 62 -2.66 -12.58 7.41
C VAL A 62 -1.16 -12.77 7.25
N TYR A 63 -0.40 -11.68 7.36
CA TYR A 63 1.06 -11.72 7.30
C TYR A 63 1.62 -12.64 8.39
N LYS A 64 1.17 -12.48 9.63
CA LYS A 64 1.62 -13.27 10.77
C LYS A 64 1.22 -14.74 10.65
N ASN A 65 -0.03 -15.00 10.26
CA ASN A 65 -0.56 -16.36 10.14
C ASN A 65 0.16 -17.17 9.05
N LEU A 66 0.61 -16.51 7.98
CA LEU A 66 1.36 -17.15 6.91
C LEU A 66 2.86 -17.31 7.23
N GLY A 67 3.34 -16.74 8.33
CA GLY A 67 4.75 -16.81 8.71
C GLY A 67 5.67 -16.10 7.73
N LEU A 68 5.22 -15.00 7.14
CA LEU A 68 5.93 -14.33 6.05
C LEU A 68 7.25 -13.69 6.48
N LYS A 69 7.39 -13.33 7.76
CA LYS A 69 8.65 -12.80 8.27
C LYS A 69 9.82 -13.73 7.94
N ASP A 70 9.60 -15.04 8.06
CA ASP A 70 10.65 -16.05 7.79
C ASP A 70 10.66 -16.49 6.34
N LYS A 71 9.52 -16.43 5.63
CA LYS A 71 9.38 -16.92 4.26
C LYS A 71 9.81 -15.92 3.20
N LEU A 72 9.52 -14.62 3.39
CA LEU A 72 9.80 -13.60 2.37
C LEU A 72 11.26 -13.59 1.91
N PRO A 73 12.26 -13.72 2.81
CA PRO A 73 13.67 -13.71 2.36
C PRO A 73 14.02 -14.84 1.41
N THR A 74 13.24 -15.93 1.37
CA THR A 74 13.47 -17.09 0.48
C THR A 74 12.65 -16.99 -0.82
N MET A 75 11.79 -16.01 -0.96
CA MET A 75 10.90 -15.84 -2.12
C MET A 75 11.51 -14.89 -3.14
N THR A 76 11.27 -15.17 -4.42
CA THR A 76 11.64 -14.25 -5.50
C THR A 76 10.71 -13.04 -5.49
N GLU A 77 11.11 -11.97 -6.18
CA GLU A 77 10.27 -10.77 -6.33
C GLU A 77 8.92 -11.12 -6.97
N ASP A 78 8.93 -11.91 -8.03
CA ASP A 78 7.69 -12.33 -8.71
C ASP A 78 6.78 -13.14 -7.79
N GLU A 79 7.33 -14.02 -6.97
CA GLU A 79 6.57 -14.77 -5.97
C GLU A 79 5.95 -13.84 -4.92
N GLN A 80 6.70 -12.86 -4.45
CA GLN A 80 6.20 -11.87 -3.48
C GLN A 80 5.10 -11.01 -4.08
N LEU A 81 5.24 -10.57 -5.32
CA LEU A 81 4.21 -9.78 -6.02
C LEU A 81 2.93 -10.59 -6.22
N ALA A 82 3.05 -11.85 -6.61
CA ALA A 82 1.90 -12.74 -6.76
C ALA A 82 1.18 -12.94 -5.42
N LEU A 83 1.93 -13.07 -4.33
CA LEU A 83 1.38 -13.21 -2.99
C LEU A 83 0.61 -11.95 -2.57
N LEU A 84 1.17 -10.77 -2.77
CA LEU A 84 0.48 -9.50 -2.49
C LEU A 84 -0.81 -9.36 -3.30
N ALA A 85 -0.79 -9.77 -4.56
CA ALA A 85 -1.95 -9.70 -5.44
C ALA A 85 -3.04 -10.71 -5.06
N SER A 86 -2.70 -11.74 -4.29
CA SER A 86 -3.65 -12.78 -3.88
C SER A 86 -4.60 -12.34 -2.77
N ASP A 87 -4.20 -11.33 -1.98
CA ASP A 87 -4.99 -10.86 -0.83
C ASP A 87 -4.64 -9.41 -0.52
N GLY A 88 -5.60 -8.51 -0.71
CA GLY A 88 -5.43 -7.08 -0.42
C GLY A 88 -5.08 -6.78 1.03
N MET A 89 -5.42 -7.67 1.96
CA MET A 89 -5.08 -7.50 3.38
C MET A 89 -3.59 -7.70 3.68
N LEU A 90 -2.84 -8.27 2.74
CA LEU A 90 -1.38 -8.36 2.81
C LEU A 90 -0.69 -7.07 2.43
N VAL A 91 -1.38 -6.19 1.70
CA VAL A 91 -0.81 -4.95 1.19
C VAL A 91 -0.78 -3.88 2.28
N LYS A 92 0.33 -3.17 2.39
CA LYS A 92 0.48 -2.02 3.29
C LYS A 92 -0.58 -0.97 2.95
N ARG A 93 -1.29 -0.48 3.95
CA ARG A 93 -2.39 0.48 3.75
C ARG A 93 -2.31 1.67 4.70
N PRO A 94 -2.75 2.84 4.26
CA PRO A 94 -3.21 3.12 2.89
C PRO A 94 -2.06 3.11 1.89
N LEU A 95 -2.40 3.03 0.60
CA LEU A 95 -1.44 3.13 -0.48
C LEU A 95 -1.86 4.28 -1.39
N LEU A 96 -1.04 5.31 -1.49
CA LEU A 96 -1.32 6.49 -2.32
C LEU A 96 -0.47 6.44 -3.58
N VAL A 97 -1.12 6.41 -4.73
CA VAL A 97 -0.46 6.28 -6.04
C VAL A 97 -0.66 7.56 -6.85
N GLY A 98 0.42 8.29 -7.06
CA GLY A 98 0.46 9.45 -7.94
C GLY A 98 1.16 9.14 -9.26
N ASP A 99 1.29 10.15 -10.14
CA ASP A 99 1.90 9.98 -11.45
C ASP A 99 3.40 9.65 -11.35
N ASP A 100 4.09 10.24 -10.37
CA ASP A 100 5.54 10.13 -10.21
C ASP A 100 5.95 9.69 -8.80
N PHE A 101 5.01 9.26 -7.97
CA PHE A 101 5.30 8.78 -6.61
C PHE A 101 4.31 7.69 -6.19
N VAL A 102 4.72 6.86 -5.25
CA VAL A 102 3.86 5.90 -4.56
C VAL A 102 4.26 5.88 -3.08
N LEU A 103 3.28 6.08 -2.20
CA LEU A 103 3.51 6.17 -0.76
C LEU A 103 2.78 5.04 -0.02
N PRO A 104 3.50 3.99 0.42
CA PRO A 104 2.90 2.94 1.24
C PRO A 104 2.85 3.38 2.71
N GLY A 105 1.68 3.23 3.32
CA GLY A 105 1.41 3.70 4.67
C GLY A 105 1.15 5.19 4.73
N PHE A 106 0.85 5.70 5.94
CA PHE A 106 0.60 7.12 6.13
C PHE A 106 1.57 7.70 7.16
N LYS A 107 2.45 8.57 6.67
CA LYS A 107 3.29 9.44 7.50
C LYS A 107 3.12 10.85 6.95
N SER A 108 2.55 11.74 7.75
CA SER A 108 2.18 13.08 7.31
C SER A 108 3.35 13.85 6.69
N ALA A 109 4.56 13.72 7.25
CA ALA A 109 5.74 14.39 6.72
C ALA A 109 6.09 13.92 5.31
N GLU A 110 6.00 12.62 5.03
CA GLU A 110 6.24 12.08 3.70
C GLU A 110 5.18 12.56 2.70
N TRP A 111 3.93 12.61 3.13
CA TRP A 111 2.82 13.08 2.28
C TRP A 111 2.90 14.57 2.02
N GLU A 112 3.31 15.36 3.01
CA GLU A 112 3.57 16.79 2.81
C GLU A 112 4.65 17.02 1.76
N ASN A 113 5.76 16.29 1.84
CA ASN A 113 6.86 16.42 0.88
C ASN A 113 6.45 16.05 -0.54
N ALA A 114 5.57 15.06 -0.71
CA ALA A 114 5.15 14.60 -2.02
C ALA A 114 4.03 15.46 -2.63
N LEU A 115 3.13 16.02 -1.80
CA LEU A 115 1.88 16.61 -2.25
C LEU A 115 1.81 18.13 -2.06
N LEU A 116 2.59 18.69 -1.17
CA LEU A 116 2.59 20.13 -0.86
C LEU A 116 3.97 20.78 -1.21
#